data_979b6ddeb4c2847f5928561e5595cbb0
#
_entry.id   979b6ddeb4c2847f5928561e5595cbb0
#
_cell.length_a   1.000
_cell.length_b   1.000
_cell.length_c   1.000
_cell.angle_alpha   90.00
_cell.angle_beta   90.00
_cell.angle_gamma   90.00
#
_symmetry.space_group_name_H-M   'P 1'
#
loop_
_entity.id
_entity.type
_entity.pdbx_description
1 polymer ?
#
loop_
_entity_poly.entity_id
_entity_poly.type
_entity_poly.pdbx_seq_one_letter_code
_entity_poly.pdbx_strand_id
1 'polypeptide(L)'
;FFLKHSIRAFRGGVTRAHLIPQSLDGSMLLELFLHDGVGTMISYENLESLREATPDDVGGILSLIEPLESDGTLVRRGRHQIERDIDHFSVIEHDGVLFGCAALYPYQQEKIGEMACLTVAPEAQGSGDGERLLKRIEQ
;
A
#
# COMPACT_ATOMS: atom_id res chain seq x y z
N PHE A 1 5.66 -20.25 -22.03
CA PHE A 1 4.40 -20.96 -22.30
C PHE A 1 3.27 -20.34 -21.48
N PHE A 2 3.35 -20.34 -20.15
CA PHE A 2 2.27 -19.90 -19.27
C PHE A 2 1.87 -18.44 -19.45
N LEU A 3 2.83 -17.51 -19.63
CA LEU A 3 2.56 -16.10 -19.90
C LEU A 3 1.68 -15.87 -21.12
N LYS A 4 1.90 -16.62 -22.21
CA LYS A 4 1.08 -16.52 -23.43
C LYS A 4 -0.38 -16.91 -23.18
N HIS A 5 -0.61 -17.92 -22.34
CA HIS A 5 -1.95 -18.35 -21.98
C HIS A 5 -2.65 -17.35 -21.06
N SER A 6 -1.92 -16.75 -20.11
CA SER A 6 -2.45 -15.67 -19.27
C SER A 6 -2.86 -14.44 -20.11
N ILE A 7 -2.01 -14.02 -21.06
CA ILE A 7 -2.34 -12.90 -21.98
C ILE A 7 -3.58 -13.22 -22.81
N ARG A 8 -3.72 -14.48 -23.28
CA ARG A 8 -4.91 -14.91 -24.03
C ARG A 8 -6.16 -14.91 -23.16
N ALA A 9 -6.05 -15.32 -21.90
CA ALA A 9 -7.14 -15.28 -20.93
C ALA A 9 -7.59 -13.83 -20.67
N PHE A 10 -6.66 -12.88 -20.50
CA PHE A 10 -6.98 -11.46 -20.35
C PHE A 10 -7.74 -10.89 -21.56
N ARG A 11 -7.35 -11.26 -22.78
CA ARG A 11 -8.10 -10.86 -23.98
C ARG A 11 -9.53 -11.46 -24.02
N GLY A 12 -9.76 -12.53 -23.27
CA GLY A 12 -11.07 -13.16 -23.08
C GLY A 12 -11.86 -12.60 -21.89
N GLY A 13 -11.38 -11.54 -21.21
CA GLY A 13 -12.08 -10.89 -20.10
C GLY A 13 -11.70 -11.39 -18.70
N VAL A 14 -10.65 -12.22 -18.57
CA VAL A 14 -10.10 -12.59 -17.26
C VAL A 14 -9.27 -11.45 -16.73
N THR A 15 -9.50 -11.04 -15.48
CA THR A 15 -8.79 -9.89 -14.83
C THR A 15 -7.54 -10.31 -14.09
N ARG A 16 -7.48 -11.53 -13.57
CA ARG A 16 -6.34 -12.07 -12.80
C ARG A 16 -6.02 -13.51 -13.23
N ALA A 17 -4.74 -13.85 -13.29
CA ALA A 17 -4.24 -15.20 -13.55
C ALA A 17 -3.14 -15.55 -12.55
N HIS A 18 -3.25 -16.69 -11.90
CA HIS A 18 -2.29 -17.17 -10.93
C HIS A 18 -1.51 -18.36 -11.49
N LEU A 19 -0.20 -18.29 -11.45
CA LEU A 19 0.73 -19.37 -11.77
C LEU A 19 1.20 -20.00 -10.49
N ILE A 20 0.64 -21.14 -10.14
CA ILE A 20 0.94 -21.84 -8.87
C ILE A 20 1.85 -23.04 -9.08
N PRO A 21 2.77 -23.34 -8.15
CA PRO A 21 3.66 -24.50 -8.24
C PRO A 21 2.88 -25.80 -8.04
N GLN A 22 3.01 -26.71 -8.99
CA GLN A 22 2.38 -28.04 -8.89
C GLN A 22 3.03 -28.94 -7.82
N SER A 23 4.28 -28.67 -7.48
CA SER A 23 5.07 -29.47 -6.53
C SER A 23 4.73 -29.20 -5.06
N LEU A 24 4.00 -28.13 -4.78
CA LEU A 24 3.63 -27.78 -3.41
C LEU A 24 2.21 -28.24 -3.12
N ASP A 25 2.07 -29.19 -2.18
CA ASP A 25 0.78 -29.65 -1.73
C ASP A 25 -0.03 -28.52 -1.07
N GLY A 26 -1.31 -28.41 -1.43
CA GLY A 26 -2.16 -27.32 -0.95
C GLY A 26 -1.88 -25.94 -1.55
N SER A 27 -1.03 -25.84 -2.58
CA SER A 27 -0.61 -24.55 -3.18
C SER A 27 -1.80 -23.67 -3.61
N MET A 28 -2.88 -24.27 -4.10
CA MET A 28 -4.09 -23.52 -4.47
C MET A 28 -4.76 -22.86 -3.25
N LEU A 29 -4.82 -23.55 -2.11
CA LEU A 29 -5.38 -23.01 -0.89
C LEU A 29 -4.49 -21.90 -0.32
N LEU A 30 -3.18 -22.10 -0.32
CA LEU A 30 -2.23 -21.09 0.12
C LEU A 30 -2.31 -19.82 -0.74
N GLU A 31 -2.41 -19.98 -2.08
CA GLU A 31 -2.56 -18.84 -3.00
C GLU A 31 -3.85 -18.06 -2.79
N LEU A 32 -4.95 -18.73 -2.44
CA LEU A 32 -6.26 -18.09 -2.26
C LEU A 32 -6.46 -17.49 -0.87
N PHE A 33 -5.83 -18.03 0.16
CA PHE A 33 -6.09 -17.65 1.55
C PHE A 33 -4.94 -16.91 2.23
N LEU A 34 -3.73 -16.94 1.68
CA LEU A 34 -2.60 -16.13 2.17
C LEU A 34 -2.44 -14.88 1.31
N HIS A 35 -2.18 -13.75 1.95
CA HIS A 35 -1.94 -12.49 1.24
C HIS A 35 -0.74 -12.58 0.30
N ASP A 36 0.37 -13.14 0.75
CA ASP A 36 1.60 -13.27 -0.04
C ASP A 36 1.53 -14.38 -1.08
N GLY A 37 0.56 -15.30 -0.94
CA GLY A 37 0.43 -16.44 -1.82
C GLY A 37 1.67 -17.33 -1.87
N VAL A 38 1.74 -18.20 -2.87
CA VAL A 38 2.89 -19.10 -3.11
C VAL A 38 3.27 -19.16 -4.58
N GLY A 39 2.56 -18.41 -5.42
CA GLY A 39 2.70 -18.41 -6.87
C GLY A 39 3.13 -17.07 -7.43
N THR A 40 2.80 -16.85 -8.68
CA THR A 40 2.97 -15.57 -9.38
C THR A 40 1.59 -15.13 -9.88
N MET A 41 1.11 -14.02 -9.40
CA MET A 41 -0.10 -13.40 -9.91
C MET A 41 0.24 -12.49 -11.09
N ILE A 42 -0.55 -12.58 -12.15
CA ILE A 42 -0.51 -11.69 -13.30
C ILE A 42 -1.87 -11.00 -13.35
N SER A 43 -1.89 -9.69 -13.29
CA SER A 43 -3.11 -8.89 -13.34
C SER A 43 -3.06 -7.93 -14.52
N TYR A 44 -4.23 -7.68 -15.10
CA TYR A 44 -4.42 -6.61 -16.08
C TYR A 44 -4.74 -5.27 -15.38
N GLU A 45 -5.26 -5.31 -14.16
CA GLU A 45 -5.58 -4.15 -13.35
C GLU A 45 -4.35 -3.71 -12.56
N ASN A 46 -4.20 -2.39 -12.40
CA ASN A 46 -3.24 -1.87 -11.45
C ASN A 46 -3.83 -2.08 -10.05
N LEU A 47 -3.25 -2.99 -9.28
CA LEU A 47 -3.70 -3.31 -7.93
C LEU A 47 -3.29 -2.25 -6.91
N GLU A 48 -2.38 -1.37 -7.29
CA GLU A 48 -1.95 -0.26 -6.46
C GLU A 48 -2.87 0.95 -6.62
N SER A 49 -3.31 1.51 -5.52
CA SER A 49 -4.00 2.78 -5.46
C SER A 49 -3.28 3.77 -4.55
N LEU A 50 -3.05 4.98 -5.05
CA LEU A 50 -2.64 6.14 -4.25
C LEU A 50 -3.89 7.00 -4.04
N ARG A 51 -4.39 7.04 -2.81
CA ARG A 51 -5.65 7.67 -2.46
C ARG A 51 -5.59 8.40 -1.12
N GLU A 52 -6.58 9.20 -0.83
CA GLU A 52 -6.81 9.74 0.50
C GLU A 52 -7.14 8.60 1.47
N ALA A 53 -6.69 8.75 2.72
CA ALA A 53 -6.97 7.80 3.76
C ALA A 53 -8.42 7.90 4.23
N THR A 54 -8.94 6.81 4.72
CA THR A 54 -10.26 6.69 5.33
C THR A 54 -10.13 6.23 6.78
N PRO A 55 -11.18 6.36 7.62
CA PRO A 55 -11.13 5.85 8.99
C PRO A 55 -10.76 4.37 9.11
N ASP A 56 -11.04 3.56 8.09
CA ASP A 56 -10.70 2.13 8.08
C ASP A 56 -9.19 1.90 7.95
N ASP A 57 -8.44 2.88 7.42
CA ASP A 57 -7.00 2.79 7.23
C ASP A 57 -6.18 3.06 8.50
N VAL A 58 -6.79 3.57 9.56
CA VAL A 58 -6.09 3.94 10.81
C VAL A 58 -5.25 2.80 11.36
N GLY A 59 -5.77 1.57 11.33
CA GLY A 59 -5.04 0.38 11.78
C GLY A 59 -3.79 0.11 10.94
N GLY A 60 -3.92 0.19 9.62
CA GLY A 60 -2.81 0.00 8.69
C GLY A 60 -1.75 1.09 8.81
N ILE A 61 -2.17 2.36 8.93
CA ILE A 61 -1.27 3.50 9.17
C ILE A 61 -0.45 3.30 10.45
N LEU A 62 -1.12 2.93 11.56
CA LEU A 62 -0.44 2.65 12.82
C LEU A 62 0.61 1.55 12.67
N SER A 63 0.28 0.46 11.99
CA SER A 63 1.22 -0.64 11.76
C SER A 63 2.44 -0.22 10.94
N LEU A 64 2.28 0.71 10.01
CA LEU A 64 3.39 1.26 9.21
C LEU A 64 4.30 2.17 10.01
N ILE A 65 3.73 3.03 10.90
CA ILE A 65 4.52 4.04 11.62
C ILE A 65 5.10 3.53 12.95
N GLU A 66 4.48 2.54 13.61
CA GLU A 66 4.89 2.04 14.92
C GLU A 66 6.37 1.61 15.01
N PRO A 67 6.94 0.89 14.03
CA PRO A 67 8.37 0.56 14.05
C PRO A 67 9.26 1.81 14.06
N LEU A 68 8.90 2.83 13.26
CA LEU A 68 9.65 4.08 13.09
C LEU A 68 9.45 5.04 14.29
N GLU A 69 8.33 4.95 14.98
CA GLU A 69 8.12 5.62 16.26
C GLU A 69 8.92 4.98 17.39
N SER A 70 9.08 3.67 17.34
CA SER A 70 9.81 2.91 18.36
C SER A 70 11.31 3.11 18.27
N ASP A 71 11.87 3.29 17.07
CA ASP A 71 13.29 3.60 16.87
C ASP A 71 13.62 5.10 16.93
N GLY A 72 12.60 5.97 17.07
CA GLY A 72 12.77 7.43 17.18
C GLY A 72 12.88 8.16 15.85
N THR A 73 12.68 7.50 14.72
CA THR A 73 12.67 8.11 13.37
C THR A 73 11.46 9.02 13.20
N LEU A 74 10.29 8.59 13.71
CA LEU A 74 9.05 9.37 13.70
C LEU A 74 8.64 9.79 15.11
N VAL A 75 7.99 10.94 15.19
CA VAL A 75 7.34 11.41 16.42
C VAL A 75 6.10 10.56 16.70
N ARG A 76 5.96 10.08 17.93
CA ARG A 76 4.82 9.28 18.35
C ARG A 76 3.49 10.01 18.18
N ARG A 77 2.54 9.32 17.54
CA ARG A 77 1.16 9.79 17.36
C ARG A 77 0.21 8.71 17.86
N GLY A 78 -0.59 9.07 18.87
CA GLY A 78 -1.60 8.14 19.37
C GLY A 78 -2.71 7.90 18.34
N ARG A 79 -3.37 6.74 18.45
CA ARG A 79 -4.49 6.34 17.59
C ARG A 79 -5.53 7.46 17.40
N HIS A 80 -5.96 8.09 18.50
CA HIS A 80 -6.95 9.18 18.45
C HIS A 80 -6.47 10.41 17.67
N GLN A 81 -5.17 10.66 17.63
CA GLN A 81 -4.62 11.75 16.83
C GLN A 81 -4.73 11.43 15.35
N ILE A 82 -4.38 10.20 14.94
CA ILE A 82 -4.50 9.76 13.54
C ILE A 82 -5.95 9.73 13.11
N GLU A 83 -6.86 9.21 13.95
CA GLU A 83 -8.31 9.21 13.68
C GLU A 83 -8.87 10.62 13.45
N ARG A 84 -8.44 11.59 14.25
CA ARG A 84 -8.87 12.99 14.12
C ARG A 84 -8.31 13.64 12.86
N ASP A 85 -7.07 13.34 12.52
CA ASP A 85 -6.32 13.99 11.46
C ASP A 85 -6.31 13.16 10.16
N ILE A 86 -7.19 12.16 10.03
CA ILE A 86 -7.19 11.18 8.93
C ILE A 86 -7.31 11.83 7.56
N ASP A 87 -8.05 12.92 7.44
CA ASP A 87 -8.25 13.65 6.20
C ASP A 87 -6.96 14.32 5.66
N HIS A 88 -5.93 14.40 6.50
CA HIS A 88 -4.60 14.89 6.09
C HIS A 88 -3.71 13.78 5.52
N PHE A 89 -4.14 12.50 5.62
CA PHE A 89 -3.34 11.38 5.19
C PHE A 89 -3.66 10.95 3.76
N SER A 90 -2.60 10.62 3.03
CA SER A 90 -2.65 9.85 1.79
C SER A 90 -1.98 8.51 1.99
N VAL A 91 -2.52 7.48 1.36
CA VAL A 91 -2.04 6.10 1.50
C VAL A 91 -1.80 5.46 0.13
N ILE A 92 -0.82 4.57 0.08
CA ILE A 92 -0.64 3.62 -1.02
C ILE A 92 -1.14 2.27 -0.53
N GLU A 93 -2.14 1.78 -1.21
CA GLU A 93 -2.75 0.47 -0.98
C GLU A 93 -2.46 -0.46 -2.14
N HIS A 94 -2.20 -1.71 -1.83
CA HIS A 94 -2.10 -2.77 -2.80
C HIS A 94 -2.90 -3.98 -2.29
N ASP A 95 -3.96 -4.32 -3.02
CA ASP A 95 -4.85 -5.45 -2.75
C ASP A 95 -5.38 -5.49 -1.28
N GLY A 96 -5.76 -4.31 -0.76
CA GLY A 96 -6.31 -4.17 0.59
C GLY A 96 -5.28 -4.01 1.71
N VAL A 97 -3.98 -4.02 1.39
CA VAL A 97 -2.90 -3.82 2.34
C VAL A 97 -2.21 -2.48 2.10
N LEU A 98 -1.94 -1.74 3.16
CA LEU A 98 -1.23 -0.46 3.06
C LEU A 98 0.28 -0.70 3.02
N PHE A 99 0.92 -0.15 1.99
CA PHE A 99 2.37 -0.18 1.79
C PHE A 99 3.06 1.17 2.02
N GLY A 100 2.29 2.24 2.14
CA GLY A 100 2.85 3.54 2.44
C GLY A 100 1.79 4.52 2.90
N CYS A 101 2.23 5.52 3.66
CA CYS A 101 1.40 6.65 4.06
C CYS A 101 2.23 7.92 4.15
N ALA A 102 1.55 9.06 4.05
CA ALA A 102 2.09 10.37 4.34
C ALA A 102 0.97 11.32 4.74
N ALA A 103 1.25 12.28 5.58
CA ALA A 103 0.31 13.32 5.99
C ALA A 103 0.81 14.71 5.59
N LEU A 104 -0.12 15.59 5.20
CA LEU A 104 0.12 17.01 4.96
C LEU A 104 -0.70 17.85 5.94
N TYR A 105 -0.03 18.64 6.76
CA TYR A 105 -0.66 19.63 7.63
C TYR A 105 -0.49 21.03 7.03
N PRO A 106 -1.53 21.62 6.44
CA PRO A 106 -1.43 22.93 5.82
C PRO A 106 -1.51 24.05 6.88
N TYR A 107 -0.57 24.99 6.85
CA TYR A 107 -0.57 26.24 7.60
C TYR A 107 -0.95 27.38 6.64
N GLN A 108 -2.24 27.63 6.50
CA GLN A 108 -2.77 28.54 5.47
C GLN A 108 -2.29 29.97 5.63
N GLN A 109 -2.07 30.43 6.85
CA GLN A 109 -1.63 31.81 7.12
C GLN A 109 -0.21 32.05 6.62
N GLU A 110 0.67 31.07 6.82
CA GLU A 110 2.08 31.12 6.41
C GLU A 110 2.30 30.64 4.97
N LYS A 111 1.27 30.07 4.33
CA LYS A 111 1.33 29.42 3.01
C LYS A 111 2.39 28.32 2.92
N ILE A 112 2.53 27.57 4.00
CA ILE A 112 3.42 26.41 4.08
C ILE A 112 2.63 25.16 4.46
N GLY A 113 3.22 23.99 4.19
CA GLY A 113 2.70 22.70 4.64
C GLY A 113 3.78 21.90 5.34
N GLU A 114 3.41 21.24 6.43
CA GLU A 114 4.27 20.26 7.08
C GLU A 114 3.95 18.88 6.56
N MET A 115 4.93 18.22 5.95
CA MET A 115 4.83 16.80 5.63
C MET A 115 5.23 15.98 6.85
N ALA A 116 4.39 15.05 7.24
CA ALA A 116 4.59 14.18 8.37
C ALA A 116 4.29 12.72 8.03
N CYS A 117 4.76 11.79 8.84
CA CYS A 117 4.48 10.35 8.71
C CYS A 117 4.78 9.75 7.34
N LEU A 118 5.71 10.36 6.55
CA LEU A 118 6.10 9.75 5.28
C LEU A 118 6.82 8.43 5.57
N THR A 119 6.19 7.35 5.20
CA THR A 119 6.75 6.00 5.34
C THR A 119 6.31 5.09 4.22
N VAL A 120 7.17 4.15 3.88
CA VAL A 120 6.91 3.06 2.93
C VAL A 120 7.38 1.77 3.58
N ALA A 121 6.55 0.74 3.52
CA ALA A 121 6.84 -0.59 4.05
C ALA A 121 8.17 -1.11 3.49
N PRO A 122 9.00 -1.78 4.31
CA PRO A 122 10.33 -2.23 3.89
C PRO A 122 10.34 -3.03 2.58
N GLU A 123 9.33 -3.89 2.37
CA GLU A 123 9.15 -4.73 1.20
C GLU A 123 8.81 -3.94 -0.08
N ALA A 124 8.26 -2.73 0.06
CA ALA A 124 7.92 -1.84 -1.05
C ALA A 124 8.95 -0.72 -1.27
N GLN A 125 10.01 -0.66 -0.47
CA GLN A 125 11.06 0.33 -0.65
C GLN A 125 11.82 0.09 -1.97
N GLY A 126 12.13 1.19 -2.66
CA GLY A 126 12.83 1.12 -3.96
C GLY A 126 11.89 1.02 -5.16
N SER A 127 10.57 0.85 -4.98
CA SER A 127 9.54 0.86 -6.05
C SER A 127 9.22 2.27 -6.57
N GLY A 128 9.61 3.32 -5.84
CA GLY A 128 9.27 4.71 -6.15
C GLY A 128 8.04 5.25 -5.40
N ASP A 129 7.47 4.47 -4.49
CA ASP A 129 6.25 4.83 -3.77
C ASP A 129 6.41 6.03 -2.84
N GLY A 130 7.58 6.19 -2.22
CA GLY A 130 7.89 7.39 -1.45
C GLY A 130 7.86 8.67 -2.30
N GLU A 131 8.38 8.62 -3.53
CA GLU A 131 8.33 9.75 -4.47
C GLU A 131 6.89 10.02 -4.94
N ARG A 132 6.09 8.99 -5.14
CA ARG A 132 4.68 9.12 -5.52
C ARG A 132 3.86 9.78 -4.40
N LEU A 133 4.07 9.38 -3.12
CA LEU A 133 3.46 10.02 -1.96
C LEU A 133 3.87 11.49 -1.87
N LEU A 134 5.16 11.78 -2.01
CA LEU A 134 5.66 13.15 -1.99
C LEU A 134 4.99 14.01 -3.07
N LYS A 135 4.96 13.56 -4.32
CA LYS A 135 4.31 14.25 -5.43
C LYS A 135 2.81 14.46 -5.21
N ARG A 136 2.14 13.53 -4.55
CA ARG A 136 0.72 13.66 -4.20
C ARG A 136 0.47 14.77 -3.20
N ILE A 137 1.37 14.90 -2.22
CA ILE A 137 1.27 15.91 -1.15
C ILE A 137 1.59 17.32 -1.66
N GLU A 138 2.45 17.44 -2.67
CA GLU A 138 2.83 18.73 -3.28
C GLU A 138 1.75 19.35 -4.19
N GLN A 139 0.69 18.63 -4.51
CA GLN A 139 -0.41 19.07 -5.37
C GLN A 139 -1.56 19.70 -4.57
#